data_3e3efd26df2d352b334d9ce9fc47df4f
#
_entry.id   3e3efd26df2d352b334d9ce9fc47df4f
#
_cell.length_a   1.000
_cell.length_b   1.000
_cell.length_c   1.000
_cell.angle_alpha   90.00
_cell.angle_beta   90.00
_cell.angle_gamma   90.00
#
_symmetry.space_group_name_H-M   'P 1'
#
loop_
_entity.id
_entity.type
_entity.pdbx_description
1 polymer ?
#
loop_
_entity_poly.entity_id
_entity_poly.type
_entity_poly.pdbx_seq_one_letter_code
_entity_poly.pdbx_strand_id
1 'polypeptide(L)'
;MVRDWFRDQALGLGLEYKVNASGTQFAQASGEDDTIAPIAIGSHFDSVATGGKFDGPLGVLCGLEVIQSLKEQGIKTRAPLVLINWTNEEGARFFPPLGSSSVYAGQATVEQAHASTSNDGSPLTMGGELSRIGYVGDGPNTFEEYPISAHFEIHVEQATSLEKAGKPVGWVKGWEGMTWYDVTLSGENGHANTHPMYGRKDTLTGAAKIVASLETLAYEFNGATTPTSLKTGPIGSCNIQSRTKIVFCLMNASGEKLLEMGKKIESQVKAIASMHGLESETSRTLHLLPGDFTPEAVDCVRRACGDKGIGSRTLTGHDSLMTLLKAPTAMVFVRSKDGISHSPKEWSDKEDCAEGALVLGKSVLNFDDYLKQKSL
;
A
#
# COMPACT_ATOMS: atom_id res chain seq x y z
N MET A 1 8.18 -20.21 -5.00
CA MET A 1 9.51 -19.64 -4.70
C MET A 1 9.49 -18.82 -3.42
N VAL A 2 9.23 -17.48 -3.44
CA VAL A 2 9.32 -16.71 -2.19
C VAL A 2 8.27 -17.14 -1.14
N ARG A 3 7.06 -17.48 -1.58
CA ARG A 3 5.99 -18.01 -0.72
C ARG A 3 6.35 -19.37 -0.10
N ASP A 4 6.99 -20.26 -0.89
CA ASP A 4 7.46 -21.55 -0.38
C ASP A 4 8.59 -21.35 0.62
N TRP A 5 9.52 -20.43 0.33
CA TRP A 5 10.59 -20.07 1.25
C TRP A 5 10.02 -19.58 2.59
N PHE A 6 9.05 -18.66 2.57
CA PHE A 6 8.39 -18.15 3.79
C PHE A 6 7.73 -19.29 4.60
N ARG A 7 6.97 -20.17 3.93
CA ARG A 7 6.40 -21.37 4.56
C ARG A 7 7.48 -22.22 5.24
N ASP A 8 8.56 -22.49 4.51
CA ASP A 8 9.60 -23.38 4.99
C ASP A 8 10.37 -22.77 6.17
N GLN A 9 10.59 -21.44 6.18
CA GLN A 9 11.14 -20.73 7.34
C GLN A 9 10.18 -20.78 8.55
N ALA A 10 8.90 -20.51 8.35
CA ALA A 10 7.89 -20.55 9.39
C ALA A 10 7.80 -21.93 10.03
N LEU A 11 7.71 -22.99 9.22
CA LEU A 11 7.69 -24.38 9.70
C LEU A 11 9.02 -24.78 10.38
N GLY A 12 10.17 -24.32 9.86
CA GLY A 12 11.48 -24.54 10.48
C GLY A 12 11.60 -23.92 11.87
N LEU A 13 10.93 -22.81 12.12
CA LEU A 13 10.78 -22.19 13.43
C LEU A 13 9.71 -22.86 14.30
N GLY A 14 8.98 -23.87 13.80
CA GLY A 14 7.89 -24.54 14.52
C GLY A 14 6.64 -23.67 14.69
N LEU A 15 6.40 -22.74 13.77
CA LEU A 15 5.19 -21.91 13.76
C LEU A 15 4.02 -22.69 13.14
N GLU A 16 2.80 -22.42 13.60
CA GLU A 16 1.59 -22.86 12.93
C GLU A 16 1.40 -22.05 11.65
N TYR A 17 1.36 -22.74 10.51
CA TYR A 17 1.29 -22.10 9.20
C TYR A 17 -0.05 -22.33 8.52
N LYS A 18 -0.68 -21.26 8.01
CA LYS A 18 -1.93 -21.29 7.25
C LYS A 18 -1.86 -20.39 6.03
N VAL A 19 -2.63 -20.73 5.01
CA VAL A 19 -2.89 -19.88 3.82
C VAL A 19 -4.40 -19.75 3.69
N ASN A 20 -4.90 -18.56 3.39
CA ASN A 20 -6.31 -18.33 3.15
C ASN A 20 -6.66 -18.32 1.64
N ALA A 21 -7.95 -18.15 1.32
CA ALA A 21 -8.40 -18.15 -0.06
C ALA A 21 -7.83 -16.97 -0.88
N SER A 22 -7.56 -15.82 -0.28
CA SER A 22 -6.92 -14.67 -0.94
C SER A 22 -5.39 -14.76 -1.02
N GLY A 23 -4.82 -15.90 -0.61
CA GLY A 23 -3.38 -16.19 -0.69
C GLY A 23 -2.57 -15.58 0.45
N THR A 24 -3.19 -14.95 1.46
CA THR A 24 -2.47 -14.46 2.63
C THR A 24 -1.86 -15.62 3.40
N GLN A 25 -0.61 -15.48 3.81
CA GLN A 25 0.11 -16.47 4.60
C GLN A 25 0.19 -16.00 6.05
N PHE A 26 -0.18 -16.86 6.99
CA PHE A 26 -0.12 -16.65 8.43
C PHE A 26 0.86 -17.64 9.03
N ALA A 27 1.75 -17.16 9.90
CA ALA A 27 2.69 -18.00 10.65
C ALA A 27 2.65 -17.59 12.13
N GLN A 28 2.01 -18.43 12.98
CA GLN A 28 1.74 -18.11 14.38
C GLN A 28 2.70 -18.82 15.33
N ALA A 29 3.28 -18.08 16.26
CA ALA A 29 3.97 -18.56 17.44
C ALA A 29 3.01 -18.51 18.65
N SER A 30 2.94 -19.58 19.44
CA SER A 30 2.13 -19.63 20.66
C SER A 30 2.63 -18.64 21.71
N GLY A 31 1.68 -17.98 22.41
CA GLY A 31 1.90 -17.16 23.58
C GLY A 31 1.92 -17.99 24.88
N GLU A 32 2.03 -17.30 26.02
CA GLU A 32 1.78 -17.92 27.32
C GLU A 32 0.28 -18.27 27.47
N ASP A 33 -0.60 -17.50 26.81
CA ASP A 33 -2.05 -17.64 26.82
C ASP A 33 -2.58 -17.53 25.39
N ASP A 34 -2.79 -18.67 24.75
CA ASP A 34 -3.29 -18.76 23.38
C ASP A 34 -4.79 -18.44 23.24
N THR A 35 -5.48 -18.07 24.33
CA THR A 35 -6.85 -17.56 24.29
C THR A 35 -6.92 -16.06 23.96
N ILE A 36 -5.80 -15.36 24.08
CA ILE A 36 -5.67 -13.95 23.70
C ILE A 36 -5.49 -13.87 22.18
N ALA A 37 -6.19 -12.94 21.55
CA ALA A 37 -5.98 -12.66 20.12
C ALA A 37 -4.53 -12.28 19.83
N PRO A 38 -3.87 -12.85 18.80
CA PRO A 38 -2.46 -12.64 18.56
C PRO A 38 -2.11 -11.17 18.25
N ILE A 39 -0.90 -10.76 18.61
CA ILE A 39 -0.30 -9.53 18.09
C ILE A 39 0.28 -9.86 16.71
N ALA A 40 -0.19 -9.15 15.68
CA ALA A 40 0.26 -9.36 14.33
C ALA A 40 1.46 -8.47 13.98
N ILE A 41 2.40 -9.07 13.26
CA ILE A 41 3.44 -8.39 12.50
C ILE A 41 3.16 -8.72 11.05
N GLY A 42 3.05 -7.71 10.17
CA GLY A 42 2.68 -7.99 8.78
C GLY A 42 3.27 -7.00 7.81
N SER A 43 3.50 -7.48 6.59
CA SER A 43 3.84 -6.73 5.39
C SER A 43 3.65 -7.64 4.17
N HIS A 44 4.28 -7.37 3.04
CA HIS A 44 4.09 -8.11 1.79
C HIS A 44 5.42 -8.54 1.14
N PHE A 45 5.35 -9.55 0.25
CA PHE A 45 6.48 -9.97 -0.58
C PHE A 45 6.30 -9.64 -2.06
N ASP A 46 5.11 -9.20 -2.47
CA ASP A 46 4.94 -8.72 -3.84
C ASP A 46 5.61 -7.35 -4.01
N SER A 47 5.89 -6.98 -5.23
CA SER A 47 6.60 -5.75 -5.59
C SER A 47 6.18 -5.29 -6.97
N VAL A 48 6.40 -4.00 -7.27
CA VAL A 48 6.22 -3.45 -8.61
C VAL A 48 7.28 -3.99 -9.59
N ALA A 49 6.99 -3.94 -10.90
CA ALA A 49 7.83 -4.55 -11.95
C ALA A 49 9.30 -4.07 -11.93
N THR A 50 9.53 -2.82 -11.54
CA THR A 50 10.87 -2.20 -11.42
C THR A 50 11.13 -1.81 -9.97
N GLY A 51 10.63 -2.59 -9.02
CA GLY A 51 10.73 -2.34 -7.59
C GLY A 51 12.12 -2.52 -7.00
N GLY A 52 12.23 -2.12 -5.76
CA GLY A 52 13.38 -2.36 -4.91
C GLY A 52 13.32 -3.75 -4.25
N LYS A 53 14.14 -3.95 -3.27
CA LYS A 53 14.25 -5.21 -2.52
C LYS A 53 13.93 -5.06 -1.03
N PHE A 54 13.57 -3.86 -0.60
CA PHE A 54 13.24 -3.56 0.79
C PHE A 54 11.74 -3.28 0.98
N ASP A 55 11.12 -2.65 -0.02
CA ASP A 55 9.69 -2.31 -0.06
C ASP A 55 8.83 -3.57 0.07
N GLY A 56 8.19 -3.72 1.24
CA GLY A 56 7.46 -4.91 1.66
C GLY A 56 8.32 -6.06 2.22
N PRO A 57 9.28 -6.64 1.47
CA PRO A 57 10.11 -7.73 1.97
C PRO A 57 10.83 -7.45 3.28
N LEU A 58 11.28 -6.19 3.53
CA LEU A 58 11.89 -5.81 4.79
C LEU A 58 10.95 -6.12 5.97
N GLY A 59 9.66 -5.78 5.83
CA GLY A 59 8.69 -5.96 6.91
C GLY A 59 8.48 -7.42 7.28
N VAL A 60 8.32 -8.29 6.28
CA VAL A 60 8.15 -9.73 6.52
C VAL A 60 9.43 -10.35 7.10
N LEU A 61 10.61 -9.97 6.58
CA LEU A 61 11.88 -10.48 7.06
C LEU A 61 12.20 -10.02 8.49
N CYS A 62 11.97 -8.76 8.81
CA CYS A 62 12.12 -8.26 10.18
C CYS A 62 11.14 -8.92 11.15
N GLY A 63 9.90 -9.18 10.72
CA GLY A 63 8.94 -9.91 11.53
C GLY A 63 9.39 -11.33 11.84
N LEU A 64 9.94 -12.03 10.85
CA LEU A 64 10.53 -13.36 11.03
C LEU A 64 11.71 -13.33 12.01
N GLU A 65 12.62 -12.36 11.84
CA GLU A 65 13.76 -12.14 12.73
C GLU A 65 13.34 -11.87 14.18
N VAL A 66 12.31 -11.04 14.37
CA VAL A 66 11.77 -10.76 15.71
C VAL A 66 11.29 -12.04 16.39
N ILE A 67 10.47 -12.86 15.70
CA ILE A 67 9.95 -14.12 16.26
C ILE A 67 11.12 -15.09 16.53
N GLN A 68 12.08 -15.21 15.63
CA GLN A 68 13.25 -16.06 15.81
C GLN A 68 14.07 -15.61 17.00
N SER A 69 14.40 -14.32 17.10
CA SER A 69 15.20 -13.76 18.18
C SER A 69 14.54 -13.94 19.55
N LEU A 70 13.23 -13.74 19.66
CA LEU A 70 12.50 -13.97 20.90
C LEU A 70 12.57 -15.45 21.31
N LYS A 71 12.40 -16.36 20.36
CA LYS A 71 12.48 -17.79 20.60
C LYS A 71 13.87 -18.23 21.02
N GLU A 72 14.94 -17.75 20.37
CA GLU A 72 16.34 -18.06 20.72
C GLU A 72 16.73 -17.56 22.11
N GLN A 73 16.15 -16.44 22.56
CA GLN A 73 16.36 -15.88 23.88
C GLN A 73 15.43 -16.49 24.95
N GLY A 74 14.55 -17.42 24.56
CA GLY A 74 13.55 -18.01 25.48
C GLY A 74 12.51 -17.02 25.99
N ILE A 75 12.31 -15.89 25.27
CA ILE A 75 11.29 -14.89 25.60
C ILE A 75 9.97 -15.32 24.98
N LYS A 76 8.96 -15.50 25.79
CA LYS A 76 7.60 -15.82 25.35
C LYS A 76 6.69 -14.64 25.70
N THR A 77 5.97 -14.12 24.72
CA THR A 77 4.95 -13.10 24.93
C THR A 77 3.71 -13.71 25.59
N ARG A 78 2.95 -12.92 26.31
CA ARG A 78 1.68 -13.38 26.86
C ARG A 78 0.70 -13.73 25.77
N ALA A 79 0.46 -12.80 24.83
CA ALA A 79 -0.34 -13.08 23.64
C ALA A 79 0.46 -13.87 22.59
N PRO A 80 -0.16 -14.70 21.76
CA PRO A 80 0.47 -15.26 20.58
C PRO A 80 1.01 -14.15 19.65
N LEU A 81 2.03 -14.48 18.86
CA LEU A 81 2.51 -13.62 17.77
C LEU A 81 2.14 -14.25 16.43
N VAL A 82 1.66 -13.46 15.48
CA VAL A 82 1.43 -13.94 14.12
C VAL A 82 2.16 -13.06 13.12
N LEU A 83 2.98 -13.69 12.28
CA LEU A 83 3.59 -13.05 11.12
C LEU A 83 2.67 -13.24 9.92
N ILE A 84 2.34 -12.14 9.24
CA ILE A 84 1.43 -12.12 8.10
C ILE A 84 2.17 -11.64 6.86
N ASN A 85 2.12 -12.43 5.79
CA ASN A 85 2.50 -12.01 4.45
C ASN A 85 1.23 -11.74 3.64
N TRP A 86 0.89 -10.46 3.48
CA TRP A 86 -0.24 -10.03 2.68
C TRP A 86 -0.01 -10.31 1.19
N THR A 87 -1.08 -10.40 0.41
CA THR A 87 -1.04 -10.70 -1.01
C THR A 87 -1.55 -9.53 -1.84
N ASN A 88 -0.77 -9.14 -2.86
CA ASN A 88 -1.12 -8.09 -3.81
C ASN A 88 -1.32 -6.73 -3.11
N GLU A 89 -0.38 -6.38 -2.23
CA GLU A 89 -0.37 -5.06 -1.59
C GLU A 89 -0.19 -3.97 -2.63
N GLU A 90 0.79 -4.12 -3.50
CA GLU A 90 1.19 -3.16 -4.53
C GLU A 90 0.15 -2.97 -5.66
N GLY A 91 -0.72 -3.97 -5.89
CA GLY A 91 -1.64 -3.92 -7.02
C GLY A 91 -0.95 -3.88 -8.39
N ALA A 92 0.35 -4.17 -8.43
CA ALA A 92 1.18 -4.01 -9.62
C ALA A 92 0.73 -4.88 -10.79
N ARG A 93 0.35 -6.10 -10.51
CA ARG A 93 -0.20 -7.02 -11.53
C ARG A 93 -1.72 -7.05 -11.52
N PHE A 94 -2.35 -7.07 -10.36
CA PHE A 94 -3.80 -7.19 -10.19
C PHE A 94 -4.33 -5.98 -9.41
N PHE A 95 -4.91 -5.03 -10.12
CA PHE A 95 -5.51 -3.84 -9.50
C PHE A 95 -6.92 -4.16 -8.95
N PRO A 96 -7.34 -3.65 -7.80
CA PRO A 96 -6.67 -2.62 -6.97
C PRO A 96 -5.56 -3.17 -6.06
N PRO A 97 -4.70 -2.27 -5.49
CA PRO A 97 -3.74 -2.61 -4.44
C PRO A 97 -4.45 -3.02 -3.14
N LEU A 98 -3.66 -3.44 -2.12
CA LEU A 98 -4.15 -3.88 -0.81
C LEU A 98 -5.11 -5.07 -0.92
N GLY A 99 -4.85 -5.98 -1.88
CA GLY A 99 -5.81 -6.99 -2.30
C GLY A 99 -6.32 -7.86 -1.16
N SER A 100 -5.44 -8.56 -0.45
CA SER A 100 -5.86 -9.48 0.60
C SER A 100 -6.11 -8.82 1.96
N SER A 101 -5.43 -7.72 2.28
CA SER A 101 -5.72 -6.96 3.49
C SER A 101 -7.09 -6.27 3.44
N SER A 102 -7.54 -5.85 2.24
CA SER A 102 -8.91 -5.36 2.03
C SER A 102 -9.96 -6.45 2.28
N VAL A 103 -9.68 -7.70 1.87
CA VAL A 103 -10.57 -8.83 2.18
C VAL A 103 -10.61 -9.06 3.69
N TYR A 104 -9.45 -9.10 4.34
CA TYR A 104 -9.35 -9.28 5.78
C TYR A 104 -10.11 -8.20 6.57
N ALA A 105 -10.06 -6.96 6.13
CA ALA A 105 -10.78 -5.84 6.74
C ALA A 105 -12.27 -5.75 6.34
N GLY A 106 -12.78 -6.62 5.47
CA GLY A 106 -14.16 -6.60 4.99
C GLY A 106 -14.46 -5.46 4.02
N GLN A 107 -13.43 -4.87 3.39
CA GLN A 107 -13.57 -3.84 2.37
C GLN A 107 -13.74 -4.42 0.96
N ALA A 108 -13.38 -5.68 0.78
CA ALA A 108 -13.61 -6.47 -0.43
C ALA A 108 -14.00 -7.90 -0.07
N THR A 109 -14.60 -8.63 -1.00
CA THR A 109 -14.82 -10.08 -0.85
C THR A 109 -13.69 -10.87 -1.51
N VAL A 110 -13.55 -12.16 -1.16
CA VAL A 110 -12.61 -13.07 -1.83
C VAL A 110 -12.89 -13.13 -3.33
N GLU A 111 -14.16 -13.17 -3.72
CA GLU A 111 -14.58 -13.23 -5.13
C GLU A 111 -14.16 -11.97 -5.88
N GLN A 112 -14.29 -10.79 -5.27
CA GLN A 112 -13.85 -9.53 -5.86
C GLN A 112 -12.33 -9.50 -6.05
N ALA A 113 -11.56 -9.92 -5.04
CA ALA A 113 -10.11 -10.02 -5.13
C ALA A 113 -9.69 -11.02 -6.21
N HIS A 114 -10.31 -12.21 -6.24
CA HIS A 114 -10.05 -13.23 -7.26
C HIS A 114 -10.37 -12.78 -8.69
N ALA A 115 -11.40 -11.95 -8.87
CA ALA A 115 -11.82 -11.42 -10.18
C ALA A 115 -10.91 -10.32 -10.72
N SER A 116 -9.97 -9.79 -9.90
CA SER A 116 -9.02 -8.77 -10.34
C SER A 116 -8.20 -9.28 -11.52
N THR A 117 -8.23 -8.54 -12.64
CA THR A 117 -7.56 -8.92 -13.90
C THR A 117 -6.16 -8.34 -13.99
N SER A 118 -5.30 -9.05 -14.73
CA SER A 118 -3.92 -8.62 -14.92
C SER A 118 -3.82 -7.29 -15.68
N ASN A 119 -2.97 -6.39 -15.21
CA ASN A 119 -2.74 -5.06 -15.81
C ASN A 119 -1.99 -5.11 -17.17
N ASP A 120 -1.42 -6.27 -17.53
CA ASP A 120 -0.72 -6.49 -18.81
C ASP A 120 -1.68 -6.72 -19.99
N GLY A 121 -3.00 -6.72 -19.73
CA GLY A 121 -4.05 -6.96 -20.74
C GLY A 121 -4.32 -8.44 -21.02
N SER A 122 -3.64 -9.36 -20.33
CA SER A 122 -3.97 -10.78 -20.39
C SER A 122 -5.29 -11.08 -19.67
N PRO A 123 -6.00 -12.18 -20.03
CA PRO A 123 -7.24 -12.56 -19.34
C PRO A 123 -7.01 -13.24 -17.99
N LEU A 124 -5.77 -13.23 -17.49
CA LEU A 124 -5.42 -13.85 -16.21
C LEU A 124 -6.03 -13.07 -15.03
N THR A 125 -6.49 -13.80 -14.04
CA THR A 125 -7.04 -13.24 -12.80
C THR A 125 -6.18 -13.61 -11.61
N MET A 126 -6.28 -12.82 -10.53
CA MET A 126 -5.57 -13.09 -9.28
C MET A 126 -5.92 -14.47 -8.72
N GLY A 127 -7.21 -14.83 -8.67
CA GLY A 127 -7.65 -16.14 -8.20
C GLY A 127 -7.14 -17.29 -9.07
N GLY A 128 -7.13 -17.11 -10.42
CA GLY A 128 -6.56 -18.08 -11.35
C GLY A 128 -5.06 -18.31 -11.13
N GLU A 129 -4.30 -17.24 -10.92
CA GLU A 129 -2.87 -17.34 -10.68
C GLU A 129 -2.55 -17.91 -9.29
N LEU A 130 -3.30 -17.55 -8.23
CA LEU A 130 -3.16 -18.16 -6.91
C LEU A 130 -3.43 -19.67 -6.97
N SER A 131 -4.49 -20.08 -7.69
CA SER A 131 -4.81 -21.50 -7.91
C SER A 131 -3.70 -22.22 -8.67
N ARG A 132 -3.18 -21.60 -9.74
CA ARG A 132 -2.10 -22.17 -10.56
C ARG A 132 -0.82 -22.41 -9.75
N ILE A 133 -0.51 -21.55 -8.79
CA ILE A 133 0.70 -21.70 -7.94
C ILE A 133 0.42 -22.46 -6.64
N GLY A 134 -0.82 -22.92 -6.41
CA GLY A 134 -1.19 -23.71 -5.22
C GLY A 134 -1.31 -22.90 -3.93
N TYR A 135 -1.69 -21.62 -4.02
CA TYR A 135 -1.81 -20.72 -2.87
C TYR A 135 -3.24 -20.19 -2.65
N VAL A 136 -4.25 -20.96 -3.05
CA VAL A 136 -5.63 -20.83 -2.55
C VAL A 136 -5.80 -21.83 -1.43
N GLY A 137 -5.82 -21.35 -0.19
CA GLY A 137 -5.98 -22.19 1.00
C GLY A 137 -7.35 -22.06 1.66
N ASP A 138 -7.52 -22.72 2.76
CA ASP A 138 -8.75 -22.81 3.58
C ASP A 138 -8.64 -22.06 4.92
N GLY A 139 -7.55 -21.32 5.11
CA GLY A 139 -7.34 -20.48 6.29
C GLY A 139 -8.32 -19.31 6.37
N PRO A 140 -8.33 -18.57 7.50
CA PRO A 140 -9.27 -17.49 7.75
C PRO A 140 -9.10 -16.32 6.77
N ASN A 141 -10.21 -15.82 6.23
CA ASN A 141 -10.20 -14.74 5.26
C ASN A 141 -10.45 -13.36 5.87
N THR A 142 -11.20 -13.30 6.98
CA THR A 142 -11.66 -12.04 7.57
C THR A 142 -11.16 -11.86 9.01
N PHE A 143 -11.22 -10.63 9.49
CA PHE A 143 -10.91 -10.32 10.89
C PHE A 143 -11.80 -11.07 11.86
N GLU A 144 -13.07 -11.27 11.52
CA GLU A 144 -14.04 -11.96 12.36
C GLU A 144 -13.68 -13.44 12.51
N GLU A 145 -13.06 -14.06 11.49
CA GLU A 145 -12.59 -15.44 11.52
C GLU A 145 -11.23 -15.60 12.22
N TYR A 146 -10.41 -14.54 12.22
CA TYR A 146 -9.09 -14.52 12.83
C TYR A 146 -8.79 -13.15 13.41
N PRO A 147 -9.38 -12.80 14.57
CA PRO A 147 -9.12 -11.50 15.20
C PRO A 147 -7.67 -11.39 15.68
N ILE A 148 -7.11 -10.19 15.55
CA ILE A 148 -5.79 -9.80 16.08
C ILE A 148 -5.97 -8.71 17.13
N SER A 149 -5.11 -8.70 18.15
CA SER A 149 -5.13 -7.68 19.20
C SER A 149 -4.47 -6.36 18.77
N ALA A 150 -3.51 -6.43 17.86
CA ALA A 150 -2.88 -5.29 17.20
C ALA A 150 -2.16 -5.74 15.93
N HIS A 151 -1.83 -4.77 15.05
CA HIS A 151 -0.97 -4.97 13.88
C HIS A 151 0.20 -3.99 13.91
N PHE A 152 1.41 -4.50 13.75
CA PHE A 152 2.63 -3.72 13.59
C PHE A 152 3.27 -4.03 12.25
N GLU A 153 3.57 -2.99 11.48
CA GLU A 153 4.29 -3.10 10.22
C GLU A 153 5.60 -2.33 10.30
N ILE A 154 6.67 -2.91 9.79
CA ILE A 154 7.90 -2.17 9.53
C ILE A 154 8.09 -2.03 8.04
N HIS A 155 8.43 -0.85 7.59
CA HIS A 155 8.55 -0.52 6.18
C HIS A 155 9.69 0.48 5.92
N VAL A 156 10.22 0.54 4.72
CA VAL A 156 11.08 1.64 4.29
C VAL A 156 10.26 2.93 4.22
N GLU A 157 10.87 4.07 4.57
CA GLU A 157 10.15 5.36 4.62
C GLU A 157 9.62 5.82 3.26
N GLN A 158 10.29 5.44 2.17
CA GLN A 158 9.99 5.88 0.80
C GLN A 158 10.03 7.41 0.63
N ALA A 159 10.67 8.11 1.57
CA ALA A 159 10.82 9.56 1.65
C ALA A 159 12.17 9.92 2.26
N THR A 160 12.41 11.21 2.49
CA THR A 160 13.71 11.72 2.94
C THR A 160 13.68 12.32 4.36
N SER A 161 12.61 12.15 5.12
CA SER A 161 12.48 12.83 6.42
C SER A 161 13.45 12.26 7.45
N LEU A 162 13.61 10.94 7.51
CA LEU A 162 14.57 10.28 8.39
C LEU A 162 16.01 10.62 8.00
N GLU A 163 16.31 10.60 6.70
CA GLU A 163 17.63 10.95 6.18
C GLU A 163 17.99 12.40 6.52
N LYS A 164 17.11 13.35 6.25
CA LYS A 164 17.30 14.78 6.58
C LYS A 164 17.45 15.02 8.08
N ALA A 165 16.81 14.21 8.91
CA ALA A 165 16.93 14.28 10.36
C ALA A 165 18.16 13.53 10.92
N GLY A 166 18.89 12.77 10.08
CA GLY A 166 19.98 11.90 10.50
C GLY A 166 19.53 10.77 11.43
N LYS A 167 18.30 10.26 11.26
CA LYS A 167 17.70 9.22 12.12
C LYS A 167 17.56 7.91 11.34
N PRO A 168 17.90 6.76 11.96
CA PRO A 168 17.77 5.45 11.31
C PRO A 168 16.33 4.96 11.20
N VAL A 169 15.47 5.34 12.15
CA VAL A 169 14.10 4.83 12.28
C VAL A 169 13.11 5.94 12.62
N GLY A 170 11.83 5.67 12.45
CA GLY A 170 10.74 6.57 12.81
C GLY A 170 9.48 5.83 13.23
N TRP A 171 8.62 6.53 13.97
CA TRP A 171 7.25 6.07 14.22
C TRP A 171 6.28 6.79 13.30
N VAL A 172 5.37 6.06 12.69
CA VAL A 172 4.37 6.64 11.79
C VAL A 172 3.15 7.07 12.58
N LYS A 173 2.84 8.37 12.57
CA LYS A 173 1.69 8.94 13.29
C LYS A 173 0.38 8.67 12.58
N GLY A 174 0.43 8.57 11.24
CA GLY A 174 -0.73 8.45 10.39
C GLY A 174 -0.34 8.59 8.92
N TRP A 175 -1.32 8.85 8.08
CA TRP A 175 -1.13 8.98 6.63
C TRP A 175 -1.62 10.34 6.12
N GLU A 176 -1.09 10.76 4.98
CA GLU A 176 -1.63 11.88 4.23
C GLU A 176 -2.80 11.43 3.36
N GLY A 177 -3.69 12.38 3.04
CA GLY A 177 -4.85 12.08 2.22
C GLY A 177 -4.48 11.88 0.76
N MET A 178 -5.16 10.92 0.10
CA MET A 178 -5.00 10.64 -1.32
C MET A 178 -6.32 10.40 -2.02
N THR A 179 -6.39 10.77 -3.30
CA THR A 179 -7.54 10.49 -4.16
C THR A 179 -7.06 10.05 -5.53
N TRP A 180 -7.49 8.88 -5.98
CA TRP A 180 -7.19 8.36 -7.30
C TRP A 180 -8.37 8.61 -8.24
N TYR A 181 -8.05 9.00 -9.46
CA TYR A 181 -9.00 9.29 -10.51
C TYR A 181 -8.72 8.50 -11.77
N ASP A 182 -9.80 7.99 -12.35
CA ASP A 182 -9.87 7.52 -13.73
C ASP A 182 -10.64 8.54 -14.55
N VAL A 183 -10.04 9.05 -15.62
CA VAL A 183 -10.69 9.96 -16.58
C VAL A 183 -10.65 9.33 -17.96
N THR A 184 -11.81 9.15 -18.57
CA THR A 184 -11.92 8.72 -19.97
C THR A 184 -12.44 9.89 -20.80
N LEU A 185 -11.71 10.20 -21.87
CA LEU A 185 -12.12 11.16 -22.89
C LEU A 185 -12.55 10.41 -24.14
N SER A 186 -13.69 10.81 -24.72
CA SER A 186 -14.20 10.29 -26.00
C SER A 186 -14.33 11.44 -27.01
N GLY A 187 -13.87 11.20 -28.23
CA GLY A 187 -13.82 12.16 -29.33
C GLY A 187 -14.01 11.47 -30.67
N GLU A 188 -13.45 12.01 -31.74
CA GLU A 188 -13.62 11.52 -33.11
C GLU A 188 -12.28 11.17 -33.77
N ASN A 189 -12.27 10.02 -34.47
CA ASN A 189 -11.14 9.65 -35.30
C ASN A 189 -11.06 10.54 -36.54
N GLY A 190 -9.86 10.77 -37.00
CA GLY A 190 -9.63 11.49 -38.25
C GLY A 190 -8.19 11.29 -38.74
N HIS A 191 -7.92 11.68 -39.95
CA HIS A 191 -6.58 11.64 -40.53
C HIS A 191 -5.74 12.78 -39.90
N ALA A 192 -4.58 12.48 -39.33
CA ALA A 192 -3.76 13.42 -38.59
C ALA A 192 -3.41 14.68 -39.36
N ASN A 193 -3.13 14.57 -40.70
CA ASN A 193 -2.67 15.69 -41.53
C ASN A 193 -3.79 16.42 -42.24
N THR A 194 -4.85 15.69 -42.68
CA THR A 194 -5.90 16.26 -43.55
C THR A 194 -7.10 16.78 -42.77
N HIS A 195 -7.34 16.29 -41.57
CA HIS A 195 -8.45 16.77 -40.74
C HIS A 195 -8.14 18.19 -40.24
N PRO A 196 -9.03 19.16 -40.43
CA PRO A 196 -8.79 20.55 -40.00
C PRO A 196 -8.55 20.65 -38.47
N MET A 197 -7.72 21.61 -38.06
CA MET A 197 -7.53 21.89 -36.62
C MET A 197 -8.80 22.42 -35.95
N TYR A 198 -9.56 23.23 -36.68
CA TYR A 198 -10.82 23.77 -36.16
C TYR A 198 -11.89 22.68 -36.05
N GLY A 199 -12.46 22.56 -34.88
CA GLY A 199 -13.50 21.53 -34.60
C GLY A 199 -12.96 20.12 -34.38
N ARG A 200 -11.62 19.91 -34.34
CA ARG A 200 -11.00 18.61 -34.10
C ARG A 200 -11.31 18.13 -32.67
N LYS A 201 -11.83 16.90 -32.56
CA LYS A 201 -12.15 16.27 -31.27
C LYS A 201 -11.06 15.25 -30.88
N ASP A 202 -9.85 15.77 -30.65
CA ASP A 202 -8.65 15.00 -30.36
C ASP A 202 -8.49 14.75 -28.87
N THR A 203 -8.72 13.50 -28.45
CA THR A 203 -8.69 13.11 -27.03
C THR A 203 -7.29 13.14 -26.44
N LEU A 204 -6.23 12.91 -27.26
CA LEU A 204 -4.84 12.96 -26.76
C LEU A 204 -4.43 14.38 -26.43
N THR A 205 -4.82 15.36 -27.28
CA THR A 205 -4.60 16.79 -27.01
C THR A 205 -5.34 17.24 -25.75
N GLY A 206 -6.59 16.82 -25.56
CA GLY A 206 -7.36 17.07 -24.34
C GLY A 206 -6.69 16.48 -23.10
N ALA A 207 -6.27 15.21 -23.19
CA ALA A 207 -5.57 14.51 -22.10
C ALA A 207 -4.26 15.19 -21.71
N ALA A 208 -3.46 15.61 -22.68
CA ALA A 208 -2.20 16.32 -22.42
C ALA A 208 -2.41 17.63 -21.63
N LYS A 209 -3.50 18.36 -21.90
CA LYS A 209 -3.87 19.58 -21.16
C LYS A 209 -4.31 19.26 -19.74
N ILE A 210 -5.07 18.18 -19.53
CA ILE A 210 -5.45 17.72 -18.18
C ILE A 210 -4.17 17.36 -17.41
N VAL A 211 -3.28 16.56 -17.98
CA VAL A 211 -2.01 16.17 -17.34
C VAL A 211 -1.17 17.41 -16.97
N ALA A 212 -1.04 18.36 -17.89
CA ALA A 212 -0.30 19.61 -17.61
C ALA A 212 -0.95 20.44 -16.47
N SER A 213 -2.28 20.41 -16.33
CA SER A 213 -2.96 21.14 -15.27
C SER A 213 -2.75 20.54 -13.87
N LEU A 214 -2.39 19.27 -13.78
CA LEU A 214 -2.12 18.59 -12.50
C LEU A 214 -0.94 19.21 -11.76
N GLU A 215 0.15 19.54 -12.47
CA GLU A 215 1.31 20.19 -11.86
C GLU A 215 0.95 21.55 -11.25
N THR A 216 0.20 22.37 -11.99
CA THR A 216 -0.28 23.68 -11.49
C THR A 216 -1.15 23.48 -10.23
N LEU A 217 -2.03 22.48 -10.24
CA LEU A 217 -2.88 22.15 -9.10
C LEU A 217 -2.07 21.78 -7.86
N ALA A 218 -1.00 21.01 -8.03
CA ALA A 218 -0.12 20.62 -6.92
C ALA A 218 0.52 21.84 -6.24
N TYR A 219 1.08 22.76 -7.02
CA TYR A 219 1.69 23.98 -6.48
C TYR A 219 0.68 24.89 -5.79
N GLU A 220 -0.50 25.05 -6.37
CA GLU A 220 -1.54 25.94 -5.83
C GLU A 220 -1.99 25.50 -4.43
N PHE A 221 -2.13 24.18 -4.20
CA PHE A 221 -2.60 23.64 -2.94
C PHE A 221 -1.47 23.19 -2.01
N ASN A 222 -0.21 23.37 -2.40
CA ASN A 222 0.96 22.81 -1.70
C ASN A 222 0.77 21.32 -1.41
N GLY A 223 0.37 20.58 -2.42
CA GLY A 223 0.15 19.13 -2.41
C GLY A 223 1.01 18.43 -3.45
N ALA A 224 0.65 17.18 -3.77
CA ALA A 224 1.28 16.43 -4.84
C ALA A 224 0.23 15.89 -5.82
N THR A 225 0.62 15.75 -7.09
CA THR A 225 -0.19 15.11 -8.12
C THR A 225 0.71 14.27 -9.01
N THR A 226 0.24 13.09 -9.40
CA THR A 226 1.02 12.20 -10.26
C THR A 226 0.11 11.55 -11.32
N PRO A 227 0.26 11.85 -12.62
CA PRO A 227 -0.32 11.04 -13.66
C PRO A 227 0.45 9.73 -13.76
N THR A 228 -0.23 8.60 -13.57
CA THR A 228 0.38 7.27 -13.50
C THR A 228 0.16 6.45 -14.76
N SER A 229 -0.88 6.77 -15.54
CA SER A 229 -1.16 6.07 -16.79
C SER A 229 -1.85 7.00 -17.79
N LEU A 230 -1.45 6.87 -19.06
CA LEU A 230 -2.13 7.47 -20.19
C LEU A 230 -2.21 6.43 -21.31
N LYS A 231 -3.42 5.93 -21.57
CA LYS A 231 -3.70 4.96 -22.65
C LYS A 231 -4.59 5.60 -23.69
N THR A 232 -4.18 5.58 -24.95
CA THR A 232 -4.89 6.20 -26.06
C THR A 232 -5.17 5.22 -27.18
N GLY A 233 -6.19 5.48 -27.97
CA GLY A 233 -6.57 4.65 -29.11
C GLY A 233 -7.49 5.37 -30.11
N PRO A 234 -7.61 4.81 -31.33
CA PRO A 234 -6.89 3.66 -31.86
C PRO A 234 -5.40 3.94 -32.07
N ILE A 235 -4.55 2.91 -31.90
CA ILE A 235 -3.11 3.05 -32.13
C ILE A 235 -2.86 3.22 -33.62
N GLY A 236 -2.12 4.28 -34.00
CA GLY A 236 -1.72 4.55 -35.36
C GLY A 236 -1.09 5.94 -35.52
N SER A 237 0.03 6.01 -36.21
CA SER A 237 0.83 7.26 -36.35
C SER A 237 0.14 8.35 -37.19
N CYS A 238 -0.86 7.98 -37.99
CA CYS A 238 -1.59 8.89 -38.88
C CYS A 238 -3.02 9.21 -38.40
N ASN A 239 -3.39 8.83 -37.18
CA ASN A 239 -4.76 8.96 -36.70
C ASN A 239 -4.86 9.98 -35.56
N ILE A 240 -5.93 10.80 -35.59
CA ILE A 240 -6.40 11.52 -34.43
C ILE A 240 -7.00 10.50 -33.43
N GLN A 241 -6.67 10.62 -32.16
CA GLN A 241 -7.10 9.70 -31.14
C GLN A 241 -8.54 9.99 -30.70
N SER A 242 -9.41 8.99 -30.70
CA SER A 242 -10.82 9.13 -30.33
C SER A 242 -11.15 8.68 -28.92
N ARG A 243 -10.24 7.98 -28.26
CA ARG A 243 -10.42 7.57 -26.86
C ARG A 243 -9.08 7.64 -26.13
N THR A 244 -9.09 8.32 -24.98
CA THR A 244 -7.91 8.39 -24.10
C THR A 244 -8.35 8.21 -22.67
N LYS A 245 -7.72 7.27 -21.96
CA LYS A 245 -7.88 7.08 -20.51
C LYS A 245 -6.64 7.60 -19.80
N ILE A 246 -6.87 8.40 -18.74
CA ILE A 246 -5.84 8.94 -17.86
C ILE A 246 -6.13 8.40 -16.47
N VAL A 247 -5.07 7.96 -15.76
CA VAL A 247 -5.13 7.64 -14.32
C VAL A 247 -4.17 8.57 -13.61
N PHE A 248 -4.61 9.19 -12.52
CA PHE A 248 -3.76 10.06 -11.71
C PHE A 248 -4.16 10.06 -10.23
N CYS A 249 -3.22 10.40 -9.38
CA CYS A 249 -3.40 10.56 -7.95
C CYS A 249 -3.24 12.03 -7.54
N LEU A 250 -4.06 12.47 -6.58
CA LEU A 250 -3.91 13.72 -5.83
C LEU A 250 -3.55 13.38 -4.39
N MET A 251 -2.66 14.17 -3.77
CA MET A 251 -2.27 14.00 -2.38
C MET A 251 -2.20 15.35 -1.66
N ASN A 252 -2.66 15.39 -0.41
CA ASN A 252 -2.50 16.54 0.48
C ASN A 252 -2.58 16.11 1.95
N ALA A 253 -1.76 16.74 2.80
CA ALA A 253 -1.79 16.57 4.24
C ALA A 253 -3.10 17.09 4.89
N SER A 254 -3.77 18.06 4.23
CA SER A 254 -5.08 18.61 4.65
C SER A 254 -6.21 17.94 3.88
N GLY A 255 -7.14 17.31 4.58
CA GLY A 255 -8.33 16.71 3.98
C GLY A 255 -9.23 17.76 3.30
N GLU A 256 -9.34 18.98 3.84
CA GLU A 256 -10.07 20.08 3.21
C GLU A 256 -9.47 20.46 1.86
N LYS A 257 -8.16 20.70 1.82
CA LYS A 257 -7.44 21.00 0.58
C LYS A 257 -7.53 19.86 -0.44
N LEU A 258 -7.44 18.59 0.00
CA LEU A 258 -7.61 17.43 -0.89
C LEU A 258 -8.99 17.42 -1.55
N LEU A 259 -10.05 17.72 -0.79
CA LEU A 259 -11.41 17.84 -1.33
C LEU A 259 -11.53 19.00 -2.33
N GLU A 260 -10.90 20.14 -2.04
CA GLU A 260 -10.87 21.29 -2.96
C GLU A 260 -10.10 20.99 -4.24
N MET A 261 -8.94 20.33 -4.14
CA MET A 261 -8.19 19.82 -5.29
C MET A 261 -9.06 18.92 -6.17
N GLY A 262 -9.80 17.99 -5.55
CA GLY A 262 -10.73 17.10 -6.25
C GLY A 262 -11.80 17.85 -7.01
N LYS A 263 -12.50 18.80 -6.36
CA LYS A 263 -13.52 19.64 -7.02
C LYS A 263 -12.95 20.44 -8.18
N LYS A 264 -11.75 21.00 -8.00
CA LYS A 264 -11.10 21.83 -9.01
C LYS A 264 -10.69 21.02 -10.23
N ILE A 265 -10.05 19.84 -10.04
CA ILE A 265 -9.67 19.01 -11.19
C ILE A 265 -10.88 18.46 -11.95
N GLU A 266 -11.94 18.06 -11.27
CA GLU A 266 -13.18 17.63 -11.93
C GLU A 266 -13.81 18.72 -12.79
N SER A 267 -13.77 19.98 -12.30
CA SER A 267 -14.21 21.15 -13.08
C SER A 267 -13.28 21.43 -14.27
N GLN A 268 -11.97 21.34 -14.07
CA GLN A 268 -10.99 21.54 -15.15
C GLN A 268 -11.12 20.46 -16.24
N VAL A 269 -11.30 19.19 -15.88
CA VAL A 269 -11.56 18.11 -16.84
C VAL A 269 -12.76 18.41 -17.70
N LYS A 270 -13.89 18.80 -17.10
CA LYS A 270 -15.11 19.19 -17.84
C LYS A 270 -14.88 20.38 -18.76
N ALA A 271 -14.19 21.42 -18.26
CA ALA A 271 -13.91 22.62 -19.04
C ALA A 271 -13.00 22.31 -20.25
N ILE A 272 -11.93 21.52 -20.05
CA ILE A 272 -11.02 21.12 -21.12
C ILE A 272 -11.77 20.24 -22.13
N ALA A 273 -12.55 19.25 -21.68
CA ALA A 273 -13.35 18.40 -22.57
C ALA A 273 -14.31 19.25 -23.41
N SER A 274 -15.06 20.14 -22.79
CA SER A 274 -15.99 21.05 -23.51
C SER A 274 -15.29 21.94 -24.54
N MET A 275 -14.14 22.52 -24.18
CA MET A 275 -13.34 23.38 -25.08
C MET A 275 -12.88 22.62 -26.34
N HIS A 276 -12.67 21.31 -26.23
CA HIS A 276 -12.24 20.45 -27.32
C HIS A 276 -13.38 19.65 -27.96
N GLY A 277 -14.66 19.92 -27.60
CA GLY A 277 -15.81 19.16 -28.09
C GLY A 277 -15.77 17.67 -27.72
N LEU A 278 -15.11 17.31 -26.63
CA LEU A 278 -14.97 15.94 -26.14
C LEU A 278 -16.05 15.60 -25.12
N GLU A 279 -16.42 14.33 -25.05
CA GLU A 279 -17.13 13.77 -23.89
C GLU A 279 -16.10 13.36 -22.83
N SER A 280 -16.45 13.52 -21.54
CA SER A 280 -15.58 13.11 -20.45
C SER A 280 -16.36 12.33 -19.38
N GLU A 281 -15.80 11.23 -18.96
CA GLU A 281 -16.23 10.44 -17.81
C GLU A 281 -15.13 10.46 -16.76
N THR A 282 -15.49 10.83 -15.51
CA THR A 282 -14.54 10.93 -14.40
C THR A 282 -15.07 10.11 -13.23
N SER A 283 -14.25 9.21 -12.72
CA SER A 283 -14.56 8.42 -11.53
C SER A 283 -13.44 8.51 -10.50
N ARG A 284 -13.80 8.55 -9.22
CA ARG A 284 -12.87 8.39 -8.09
C ARG A 284 -12.77 6.91 -7.79
N THR A 285 -11.58 6.33 -7.97
CA THR A 285 -11.35 4.90 -7.73
C THR A 285 -10.88 4.60 -6.31
N LEU A 286 -10.24 5.58 -5.66
CA LEU A 286 -9.91 5.59 -4.24
C LEU A 286 -10.05 7.00 -3.70
N HIS A 287 -10.58 7.13 -2.48
CA HIS A 287 -10.59 8.40 -1.76
C HIS A 287 -10.34 8.12 -0.28
N LEU A 288 -9.18 8.55 0.20
CA LEU A 288 -8.73 8.38 1.57
C LEU A 288 -8.39 9.76 2.14
N LEU A 289 -9.15 10.20 3.14
CA LEU A 289 -8.81 11.42 3.87
C LEU A 289 -7.60 11.14 4.80
N PRO A 290 -6.78 12.16 5.13
CA PRO A 290 -5.69 12.00 6.09
C PRO A 290 -6.23 11.55 7.44
N GLY A 291 -5.47 10.71 8.13
CA GLY A 291 -5.86 10.17 9.42
C GLY A 291 -4.67 9.79 10.28
N ASP A 292 -4.94 9.31 11.48
CA ASP A 292 -3.93 8.91 12.45
C ASP A 292 -4.06 7.42 12.77
N PHE A 293 -2.92 6.75 12.97
CA PHE A 293 -2.87 5.41 13.53
C PHE A 293 -3.30 5.41 15.00
N THR A 294 -3.52 4.21 15.55
CA THR A 294 -4.02 4.05 16.92
C THR A 294 -3.00 4.59 17.94
N PRO A 295 -3.37 5.57 18.77
CA PRO A 295 -2.42 6.25 19.66
C PRO A 295 -1.63 5.32 20.58
N GLU A 296 -2.25 4.28 21.13
CA GLU A 296 -1.61 3.32 22.04
C GLU A 296 -0.57 2.48 21.30
N ALA A 297 -0.85 2.03 20.09
CA ALA A 297 0.08 1.28 19.26
C ALA A 297 1.24 2.18 18.79
N VAL A 298 0.93 3.42 18.37
CA VAL A 298 1.94 4.43 18.00
C VAL A 298 2.85 4.77 19.19
N ASP A 299 2.31 4.86 20.42
CA ASP A 299 3.12 5.12 21.61
C ASP A 299 4.08 3.97 21.90
N CYS A 300 3.67 2.72 21.67
CA CYS A 300 4.56 1.57 21.79
C CYS A 300 5.77 1.67 20.85
N VAL A 301 5.54 2.08 19.58
CA VAL A 301 6.61 2.31 18.60
C VAL A 301 7.47 3.51 19.00
N ARG A 302 6.86 4.63 19.39
CA ARG A 302 7.57 5.84 19.81
C ARG A 302 8.52 5.56 20.98
N ARG A 303 8.06 4.82 22.00
CA ARG A 303 8.89 4.40 23.15
C ARG A 303 10.03 3.47 22.72
N ALA A 304 9.75 2.57 21.79
CA ALA A 304 10.76 1.65 21.25
C ALA A 304 11.85 2.38 20.46
N CYS A 305 11.49 3.40 19.66
CA CYS A 305 12.45 4.25 18.94
C CYS A 305 13.36 5.07 19.85
N GLY A 306 12.85 5.57 20.99
CA GLY A 306 13.59 6.46 21.88
C GLY A 306 14.20 7.66 21.13
N ASP A 307 15.44 8.00 21.46
CA ASP A 307 16.17 9.12 20.86
C ASP A 307 16.64 8.86 19.41
N LYS A 308 16.56 7.61 18.95
CA LYS A 308 16.97 7.23 17.60
C LYS A 308 15.92 7.52 16.52
N GLY A 309 14.67 7.80 16.91
CA GLY A 309 13.57 8.02 15.99
C GLY A 309 13.04 9.43 15.94
N ILE A 310 12.20 9.67 14.91
CA ILE A 310 11.31 10.84 14.79
C ILE A 310 9.92 10.38 14.36
N GLY A 311 8.92 11.23 14.62
CA GLY A 311 7.55 10.98 14.14
C GLY A 311 7.33 11.55 12.74
N SER A 312 6.84 10.72 11.82
CA SER A 312 6.50 11.09 10.44
C SER A 312 5.07 10.67 10.08
N ARG A 313 4.66 10.91 8.83
CA ARG A 313 3.44 10.39 8.23
C ARG A 313 3.80 9.58 6.98
N THR A 314 3.04 8.56 6.67
CA THR A 314 3.18 7.90 5.38
C THR A 314 2.49 8.71 4.27
N LEU A 315 3.09 8.69 3.10
CA LEU A 315 2.60 9.33 1.88
C LEU A 315 1.94 8.31 0.93
N THR A 316 1.89 7.04 1.32
CA THR A 316 1.39 5.95 0.48
C THR A 316 0.46 5.02 1.25
N GLY A 317 -0.22 4.12 0.51
CA GLY A 317 -1.02 3.05 1.10
C GLY A 317 -0.12 1.95 1.67
N HIS A 318 -0.61 1.25 2.69
CA HIS A 318 0.02 0.07 3.28
C HIS A 318 -1.09 -0.86 3.78
N ASP A 319 -0.83 -2.13 3.94
CA ASP A 319 -1.76 -3.10 4.54
C ASP A 319 -2.23 -2.65 5.94
N SER A 320 -1.39 -1.89 6.64
CA SER A 320 -1.70 -1.24 7.92
C SER A 320 -2.92 -0.31 7.87
N LEU A 321 -3.25 0.27 6.72
CA LEU A 321 -4.47 1.09 6.57
C LEU A 321 -5.74 0.23 6.59
N MET A 322 -5.65 -1.02 6.14
CA MET A 322 -6.76 -1.96 6.18
C MET A 322 -6.92 -2.56 7.57
N THR A 323 -5.82 -3.00 8.19
CA THR A 323 -5.88 -3.58 9.55
C THR A 323 -6.32 -2.57 10.61
N LEU A 324 -5.99 -1.29 10.42
CA LEU A 324 -6.46 -0.19 11.30
C LEU A 324 -7.98 -0.09 11.39
N LEU A 325 -8.72 -0.50 10.38
CA LEU A 325 -10.18 -0.51 10.40
C LEU A 325 -10.75 -1.53 11.39
N LYS A 326 -9.92 -2.47 11.86
CA LYS A 326 -10.33 -3.60 12.68
C LYS A 326 -9.60 -3.70 14.02
N ALA A 327 -8.34 -3.31 14.08
CA ALA A 327 -7.48 -3.49 15.27
C ALA A 327 -6.54 -2.29 15.47
N PRO A 328 -6.05 -2.06 16.70
CA PRO A 328 -4.97 -1.13 16.96
C PRO A 328 -3.79 -1.39 16.02
N THR A 329 -3.34 -0.35 15.32
CA THR A 329 -2.31 -0.50 14.28
C THR A 329 -1.29 0.62 14.39
N ALA A 330 -0.01 0.29 14.17
CA ALA A 330 1.08 1.25 14.05
C ALA A 330 2.17 0.76 13.09
N MET A 331 3.00 1.69 12.62
CA MET A 331 4.10 1.39 11.71
C MET A 331 5.43 1.95 12.22
N VAL A 332 6.50 1.21 11.91
CA VAL A 332 7.89 1.61 12.06
C VAL A 332 8.44 1.95 10.67
N PHE A 333 9.06 3.11 10.51
CA PHE A 333 9.83 3.41 9.31
C PHE A 333 11.32 3.18 9.50
N VAL A 334 11.97 2.70 8.43
CA VAL A 334 13.42 2.60 8.29
C VAL A 334 13.87 3.59 7.23
N ARG A 335 14.99 4.26 7.46
CA ARG A 335 15.52 5.27 6.56
C ARG A 335 15.75 4.71 5.16
N SER A 336 15.24 5.41 4.15
CA SER A 336 15.49 5.17 2.72
C SER A 336 16.56 6.11 2.22
N LYS A 337 17.58 5.59 1.55
CA LYS A 337 18.62 6.41 0.91
C LYS A 337 18.02 7.24 -0.21
N ASP A 338 18.24 8.55 -0.16
CA ASP A 338 17.71 9.54 -1.11
C ASP A 338 16.16 9.52 -1.22
N GLY A 339 15.46 8.84 -0.31
CA GLY A 339 14.02 8.62 -0.38
C GLY A 339 13.55 7.78 -1.56
N ILE A 340 14.44 7.05 -2.21
CA ILE A 340 14.14 6.27 -3.42
C ILE A 340 13.37 5.02 -3.02
N SER A 341 12.21 4.79 -3.66
CA SER A 341 11.44 3.55 -3.65
C SER A 341 10.86 3.29 -5.04
N HIS A 342 10.22 2.12 -5.24
CA HIS A 342 9.73 1.65 -6.54
C HIS A 342 10.80 1.72 -7.64
N SER A 343 12.03 1.41 -7.29
CA SER A 343 13.20 1.49 -8.16
C SER A 343 14.24 0.45 -7.77
N PRO A 344 14.96 -0.15 -8.73
CA PRO A 344 16.12 -0.99 -8.45
C PRO A 344 17.26 -0.29 -7.68
N LYS A 345 17.22 1.05 -7.58
CA LYS A 345 18.15 1.87 -6.80
C LYS A 345 17.76 2.03 -5.34
N GLU A 346 16.61 1.49 -4.94
CA GLU A 346 16.14 1.50 -3.55
C GLU A 346 17.19 0.90 -2.62
N TRP A 347 17.46 1.59 -1.52
CA TRP A 347 18.47 1.16 -0.57
C TRP A 347 18.14 1.63 0.85
N SER A 348 18.36 0.74 1.80
CA SER A 348 18.44 1.02 3.24
C SER A 348 19.68 0.36 3.80
N ASP A 349 20.40 1.05 4.68
CA ASP A 349 21.62 0.54 5.27
C ASP A 349 21.31 -0.63 6.23
N LYS A 350 22.20 -1.59 6.30
CA LYS A 350 22.05 -2.79 7.13
C LYS A 350 21.83 -2.44 8.60
N GLU A 351 22.56 -1.43 9.09
CA GLU A 351 22.48 -0.94 10.46
C GLU A 351 21.11 -0.33 10.75
N ASP A 352 20.52 0.39 9.80
CA ASP A 352 19.18 0.97 9.93
C ASP A 352 18.10 -0.13 9.92
N CYS A 353 18.25 -1.13 9.05
CA CYS A 353 17.36 -2.30 9.03
C CYS A 353 17.40 -3.07 10.36
N ALA A 354 18.60 -3.27 10.92
CA ALA A 354 18.78 -3.94 12.21
C ALA A 354 18.16 -3.14 13.36
N GLU A 355 18.33 -1.80 13.37
CA GLU A 355 17.67 -0.92 14.35
C GLU A 355 16.14 -0.98 14.19
N GLY A 356 15.65 -1.01 12.95
CA GLY A 356 14.23 -1.16 12.66
C GLY A 356 13.65 -2.47 13.21
N ALA A 357 14.32 -3.59 12.99
CA ALA A 357 13.91 -4.88 13.54
C ALA A 357 13.89 -4.88 15.09
N LEU A 358 14.90 -4.26 15.71
CA LEU A 358 14.95 -4.09 17.16
C LEU A 358 13.79 -3.23 17.69
N VAL A 359 13.49 -2.13 17.00
CA VAL A 359 12.34 -1.26 17.33
C VAL A 359 11.03 -2.02 17.18
N LEU A 360 10.86 -2.81 16.10
CA LEU A 360 9.68 -3.62 15.88
C LEU A 360 9.48 -4.62 17.04
N GLY A 361 10.52 -5.38 17.40
CA GLY A 361 10.47 -6.34 18.51
C GLY A 361 10.10 -5.68 19.85
N LYS A 362 10.73 -4.54 20.16
CA LYS A 362 10.39 -3.76 21.36
C LYS A 362 8.97 -3.22 21.31
N SER A 363 8.45 -2.84 20.16
CA SER A 363 7.08 -2.34 19.99
C SER A 363 6.06 -3.42 20.31
N VAL A 364 6.30 -4.64 19.81
CA VAL A 364 5.47 -5.82 20.12
C VAL A 364 5.48 -6.12 21.62
N LEU A 365 6.65 -6.15 22.25
CA LEU A 365 6.77 -6.38 23.70
C LEU A 365 6.09 -5.27 24.53
N ASN A 366 6.25 -4.01 24.14
CA ASN A 366 5.56 -2.88 24.78
C ASN A 366 4.03 -3.02 24.67
N PHE A 367 3.52 -3.56 23.57
CA PHE A 367 2.09 -3.74 23.41
C PHE A 367 1.57 -4.98 24.16
N ASP A 368 2.36 -6.04 24.24
CA ASP A 368 2.04 -7.20 25.08
C ASP A 368 1.92 -6.80 26.58
N ASP A 369 2.84 -5.96 27.06
CA ASP A 369 2.75 -5.36 28.40
C ASP A 369 1.52 -4.46 28.58
N TYR A 370 1.15 -3.69 27.56
CA TYR A 370 -0.06 -2.87 27.57
C TYR A 370 -1.33 -3.74 27.66
N LEU A 371 -1.41 -4.86 26.94
CA LEU A 371 -2.52 -5.81 27.05
C LEU A 371 -2.63 -6.39 28.46
N LYS A 372 -1.49 -6.70 29.09
CA LYS A 372 -1.45 -7.20 30.46
C LYS A 372 -2.02 -6.19 31.45
N GLN A 373 -1.69 -4.90 31.31
CA GLN A 373 -2.20 -3.84 32.17
C GLN A 373 -3.72 -3.61 32.01
N LYS A 374 -4.27 -3.79 30.81
CA LYS A 374 -5.71 -3.67 30.55
C LYS A 374 -6.55 -4.85 31.06
N SER A 375 -5.91 -5.98 31.34
CA SER A 375 -6.58 -7.21 31.85
C SER A 375 -6.61 -7.29 33.37
N LEU A 376 -5.97 -6.35 34.07
CA LEU A 376 -5.98 -6.13 35.53
C LEU A 376 -7.01 -5.07 35.91
#